data_f23d3c0389574230e3d5560eb43bcf78
#
_entry.id   f23d3c0389574230e3d5560eb43bcf78
#
_cell.length_a   1.000
_cell.length_b   1.000
_cell.length_c   1.000
_cell.angle_alpha   90.00
_cell.angle_beta   90.00
_cell.angle_gamma   90.00
#
_symmetry.space_group_name_H-M   'P 1'
#
loop_
_entity.id
_entity.type
_entity.pdbx_description
1 polymer ?
#
loop_
_entity_poly.entity_id
_entity_poly.type
_entity_poly.pdbx_seq_one_letter_code
_entity_poly.pdbx_strand_id
1 'polypeptide(L)'
;MKRFVFSPKLGWSVSRYNLFETCKRQYYYNYYPKYDPEYPAKKILALKKMTSIPLEIGNIVHDVNKTLLERLQKTAKDIDKARFYDYARKMTEEYVRAKTFQEVYYGRMKSVGPNDLFDKVRISLENLLNSNRLTWLIDRAVVKKDEWLIEPPGYGETRIGGMKAYCKVDFLFPVKDQLFIMDWKTGKADPKKHRRQMVGYAAWASYHFEKDPAGISPIVAYLHPHYKEIEITVRSSDIEAFARQIRKETADMNQ
;
A
#
# COMPACT_ATOMS: atom_id res chain seq x y z
N MET A 1 8.80 14.84 -7.79
CA MET A 1 7.33 14.69 -7.53
C MET A 1 6.67 16.05 -7.43
N LYS A 2 5.50 16.24 -8.03
CA LYS A 2 4.71 17.47 -7.90
C LYS A 2 4.31 17.69 -6.44
N ARG A 3 4.45 18.93 -5.94
CA ARG A 3 3.98 19.34 -4.61
C ARG A 3 2.77 20.24 -4.76
N PHE A 4 1.78 20.06 -3.91
CA PHE A 4 0.56 20.87 -3.92
C PHE A 4 0.52 21.77 -2.68
N VAL A 5 0.05 23.00 -2.85
CA VAL A 5 -0.19 23.89 -1.72
C VAL A 5 -1.28 23.28 -0.84
N PHE A 6 -1.11 23.41 0.49
CA PHE A 6 -2.10 22.89 1.45
C PHE A 6 -3.49 23.42 1.12
N SER A 7 -4.47 22.54 1.13
CA SER A 7 -5.87 22.85 0.95
C SER A 7 -6.68 22.15 2.05
N PRO A 8 -7.57 22.87 2.76
CA PRO A 8 -8.42 22.27 3.79
C PRO A 8 -9.52 21.36 3.23
N LYS A 9 -9.66 21.28 1.90
CA LYS A 9 -10.64 20.41 1.24
C LYS A 9 -10.43 18.95 1.62
N LEU A 10 -11.53 18.20 1.75
CA LEU A 10 -11.52 16.78 1.98
C LEU A 10 -10.67 16.10 0.91
N GLY A 11 -9.69 15.29 1.34
CA GLY A 11 -8.89 14.47 0.44
C GLY A 11 -9.49 13.07 0.34
N TRP A 12 -9.74 12.62 -0.87
CA TRP A 12 -10.22 11.27 -1.15
C TRP A 12 -9.07 10.26 -1.15
N SER A 13 -9.34 9.04 -0.70
CA SER A 13 -8.51 7.85 -0.98
C SER A 13 -9.39 6.61 -0.99
N VAL A 14 -8.93 5.54 -1.66
CA VAL A 14 -9.65 4.25 -1.68
C VAL A 14 -9.93 3.76 -0.27
N SER A 15 -8.94 3.79 0.61
CA SER A 15 -9.08 3.33 1.99
C SER A 15 -10.02 4.20 2.81
N ARG A 16 -9.98 5.53 2.60
CA ARG A 16 -10.85 6.47 3.29
C ARG A 16 -12.32 6.25 2.92
N TYR A 17 -12.60 6.15 1.62
CA TYR A 17 -13.97 5.92 1.16
C TYR A 17 -14.47 4.54 1.56
N ASN A 18 -13.65 3.49 1.42
CA ASN A 18 -14.02 2.14 1.88
C ASN A 18 -14.40 2.13 3.36
N LEU A 19 -13.65 2.85 4.21
CA LEU A 19 -13.97 2.95 5.63
C LEU A 19 -15.31 3.67 5.85
N PHE A 20 -15.57 4.75 5.10
CA PHE A 20 -16.83 5.48 5.14
C PHE A 20 -18.02 4.61 4.74
N GLU A 21 -17.89 3.81 3.67
CA GLU A 21 -18.93 2.88 3.20
C GLU A 21 -19.16 1.73 4.19
N THR A 22 -18.07 1.18 4.75
CA THR A 22 -18.16 0.02 5.65
C THR A 22 -18.78 0.38 6.98
N CYS A 23 -18.39 1.52 7.56
CA CYS A 23 -18.89 1.93 8.88
C CYS A 23 -18.70 3.45 9.10
N LYS A 24 -19.79 4.20 9.03
CA LYS A 24 -19.79 5.65 9.28
C LYS A 24 -19.25 6.00 10.67
N ARG A 25 -19.60 5.20 11.70
CA ARG A 25 -19.11 5.40 13.06
C ARG A 25 -17.60 5.22 13.15
N GLN A 26 -17.05 4.17 12.52
CA GLN A 26 -15.61 3.94 12.47
C GLN A 26 -14.89 5.05 11.68
N TYR A 27 -15.49 5.52 10.59
CA TYR A 27 -14.99 6.67 9.83
C TYR A 27 -14.93 7.93 10.70
N TYR A 28 -16.00 8.23 11.46
CA TYR A 28 -16.03 9.36 12.38
C TYR A 28 -14.90 9.27 13.41
N TYR A 29 -14.76 8.15 14.11
CA TYR A 29 -13.69 7.96 15.09
C TYR A 29 -12.29 7.99 14.47
N ASN A 30 -12.16 7.60 13.20
CA ASN A 30 -10.87 7.62 12.53
C ASN A 30 -10.40 9.04 12.18
N TYR A 31 -11.32 9.92 11.79
CA TYR A 31 -10.98 11.25 11.26
C TYR A 31 -11.35 12.41 12.18
N TYR A 32 -12.31 12.23 13.07
CA TYR A 32 -12.89 13.28 13.89
C TYR A 32 -12.92 12.97 15.41
N PRO A 33 -11.96 12.21 15.99
CA PRO A 33 -12.04 11.75 17.40
C PRO A 33 -12.07 12.90 18.41
N LYS A 34 -11.50 14.04 18.06
CA LYS A 34 -11.45 15.21 18.95
C LYS A 34 -12.80 15.93 19.12
N TYR A 35 -13.76 15.62 18.26
CA TYR A 35 -15.10 16.21 18.30
C TYR A 35 -16.14 15.28 18.92
N ASP A 36 -15.73 14.11 19.41
CA ASP A 36 -16.66 13.17 20.06
C ASP A 36 -17.05 13.66 21.45
N PRO A 37 -18.37 13.82 21.73
CA PRO A 37 -18.84 14.31 23.02
C PRO A 37 -18.85 13.24 24.13
N GLU A 38 -18.86 11.96 23.76
CA GLU A 38 -19.07 10.84 24.70
C GLU A 38 -17.74 10.21 25.13
N TYR A 39 -16.80 10.05 24.19
CA TYR A 39 -15.55 9.34 24.45
C TYR A 39 -14.32 10.23 24.38
N PRO A 40 -13.43 10.18 25.39
CA PRO A 40 -12.19 10.95 25.35
C PRO A 40 -11.34 10.60 24.12
N ALA A 41 -10.88 11.61 23.39
CA ALA A 41 -10.04 11.44 22.20
C ALA A 41 -8.84 10.52 22.44
N LYS A 42 -8.24 10.55 23.64
CA LYS A 42 -7.13 9.67 24.04
C LYS A 42 -7.51 8.19 23.97
N LYS A 43 -8.72 7.82 24.42
CA LYS A 43 -9.23 6.44 24.36
C LYS A 43 -9.45 6.02 22.90
N ILE A 44 -10.09 6.87 22.10
CA ILE A 44 -10.33 6.60 20.67
C ILE A 44 -9.01 6.40 19.92
N LEU A 45 -8.03 7.27 20.17
CA LEU A 45 -6.70 7.17 19.56
C LEU A 45 -5.94 5.92 20.00
N ALA A 46 -6.08 5.48 21.25
CA ALA A 46 -5.50 4.22 21.72
C ALA A 46 -6.10 3.01 20.98
N LEU A 47 -7.42 2.97 20.84
CA LEU A 47 -8.11 1.92 20.08
C LEU A 47 -7.73 1.92 18.60
N LYS A 48 -7.58 3.12 18.00
CA LYS A 48 -7.15 3.27 16.61
C LYS A 48 -5.72 2.77 16.36
N LYS A 49 -4.84 2.83 17.35
CA LYS A 49 -3.46 2.34 17.26
C LYS A 49 -3.34 0.82 17.34
N MET A 50 -4.41 0.14 17.75
CA MET A 50 -4.39 -1.32 17.76
C MET A 50 -4.33 -1.87 16.34
N THR A 51 -3.65 -2.98 16.22
CA THR A 51 -3.48 -3.71 14.97
C THR A 51 -4.06 -5.12 15.03
N SER A 52 -3.94 -5.87 13.94
CA SER A 52 -4.28 -7.29 13.87
C SER A 52 -3.14 -8.08 13.22
N ILE A 53 -3.07 -9.38 13.51
CA ILE A 53 -2.07 -10.27 12.93
C ILE A 53 -2.01 -10.15 11.39
N PRO A 54 -3.14 -10.23 10.64
CA PRO A 54 -3.09 -10.10 9.18
C PRO A 54 -2.57 -8.74 8.70
N LEU A 55 -2.91 -7.66 9.41
CA LEU A 55 -2.46 -6.32 9.05
C LEU A 55 -0.95 -6.17 9.26
N GLU A 56 -0.42 -6.65 10.40
CA GLU A 56 1.02 -6.55 10.66
C GLU A 56 1.86 -7.45 9.77
N ILE A 57 1.38 -8.63 9.38
CA ILE A 57 2.03 -9.43 8.33
C ILE A 57 2.19 -8.61 7.06
N GLY A 58 1.15 -7.89 6.62
CA GLY A 58 1.23 -6.99 5.48
C GLY A 58 2.27 -5.89 5.68
N ASN A 59 2.21 -5.17 6.79
CA ASN A 59 3.14 -4.08 7.11
C ASN A 59 4.60 -4.54 7.11
N ILE A 60 4.90 -5.67 7.77
CA ILE A 60 6.25 -6.24 7.83
C ILE A 60 6.76 -6.60 6.43
N VAL A 61 5.93 -7.27 5.62
CA VAL A 61 6.32 -7.64 4.25
C VAL A 61 6.58 -6.40 3.40
N HIS A 62 5.76 -5.37 3.50
CA HIS A 62 5.97 -4.10 2.80
C HIS A 62 7.27 -3.43 3.21
N ASP A 63 7.56 -3.32 4.51
CA ASP A 63 8.77 -2.67 5.00
C ASP A 63 10.04 -3.46 4.65
N VAL A 64 9.98 -4.80 4.69
CA VAL A 64 11.10 -5.65 4.25
C VAL A 64 11.33 -5.52 2.73
N ASN A 65 10.24 -5.52 1.93
CA ASN A 65 10.33 -5.32 0.48
C ASN A 65 10.90 -3.94 0.14
N LYS A 66 10.46 -2.90 0.84
CA LYS A 66 11.01 -1.56 0.70
C LYS A 66 12.51 -1.55 0.93
N THR A 67 12.96 -2.12 2.06
CA THR A 67 14.40 -2.21 2.40
C THR A 67 15.18 -2.98 1.34
N LEU A 68 14.61 -4.08 0.81
CA LEU A 68 15.21 -4.84 -0.29
C LEU A 68 15.37 -3.98 -1.55
N LEU A 69 14.33 -3.28 -1.96
CA LEU A 69 14.36 -2.42 -3.15
C LEU A 69 15.34 -1.26 -2.99
N GLU A 70 15.36 -0.60 -1.82
CA GLU A 70 16.31 0.47 -1.51
C GLU A 70 17.77 -0.04 -1.53
N ARG A 71 18.00 -1.28 -1.10
CA ARG A 71 19.31 -1.94 -1.23
C ARG A 71 19.65 -2.21 -2.69
N LEU A 72 18.72 -2.78 -3.46
CA LEU A 72 18.91 -3.05 -4.89
C LEU A 72 19.13 -1.78 -5.71
N GLN A 73 18.57 -0.67 -5.27
CA GLN A 73 18.82 0.64 -5.87
C GLN A 73 20.27 1.10 -5.71
N LYS A 74 20.92 0.71 -4.61
CA LYS A 74 22.29 1.15 -4.24
C LYS A 74 23.39 0.16 -4.64
N THR A 75 23.07 -1.11 -4.85
CA THR A 75 24.07 -2.15 -5.10
C THR A 75 23.55 -3.24 -6.04
N ALA A 76 24.48 -3.77 -6.87
CA ALA A 76 24.22 -4.92 -7.72
C ALA A 76 24.64 -6.26 -7.06
N LYS A 77 25.08 -6.24 -5.78
CA LYS A 77 25.48 -7.47 -5.08
C LYS A 77 24.28 -8.40 -4.89
N ASP A 78 24.54 -9.69 -5.00
CA ASP A 78 23.55 -10.74 -4.78
C ASP A 78 22.83 -10.62 -3.44
N ILE A 79 21.61 -11.10 -3.40
CA ILE A 79 20.82 -11.13 -2.18
C ILE A 79 21.30 -12.32 -1.32
N ASP A 80 21.93 -12.01 -0.19
CA ASP A 80 22.20 -13.01 0.85
C ASP A 80 20.88 -13.39 1.53
N LYS A 81 20.33 -14.55 1.14
CA LYS A 81 19.03 -15.02 1.61
C LYS A 81 19.01 -15.25 3.13
N ALA A 82 20.11 -15.74 3.71
CA ALA A 82 20.17 -15.98 5.16
C ALA A 82 20.03 -14.66 5.93
N ARG A 83 20.84 -13.67 5.59
CA ARG A 83 20.76 -12.32 6.20
C ARG A 83 19.42 -11.62 5.94
N PHE A 84 18.81 -11.87 4.79
CA PHE A 84 17.50 -11.31 4.46
C PHE A 84 16.40 -11.87 5.37
N TYR A 85 16.39 -13.19 5.60
CA TYR A 85 15.41 -13.81 6.51
C TYR A 85 15.68 -13.47 7.98
N ASP A 86 16.94 -13.35 8.39
CA ASP A 86 17.29 -12.86 9.74
C ASP A 86 16.79 -11.43 9.97
N TYR A 87 16.93 -10.56 8.97
CA TYR A 87 16.38 -9.21 9.01
C TYR A 87 14.85 -9.21 9.13
N ALA A 88 14.17 -10.01 8.30
CA ALA A 88 12.72 -10.14 8.35
C ALA A 88 12.23 -10.65 9.72
N ARG A 89 12.97 -11.58 10.34
CA ARG A 89 12.67 -12.07 11.67
C ARG A 89 12.81 -10.99 12.74
N LYS A 90 13.90 -10.24 12.73
CA LYS A 90 14.09 -9.10 13.64
C LYS A 90 12.99 -8.06 13.50
N MET A 91 12.65 -7.70 12.27
CA MET A 91 11.53 -6.80 12.00
C MET A 91 10.21 -7.33 12.60
N THR A 92 9.94 -8.64 12.44
CA THR A 92 8.74 -9.26 13.02
C THR A 92 8.73 -9.16 14.54
N GLU A 93 9.86 -9.42 15.20
CA GLU A 93 10.00 -9.30 16.66
C GLU A 93 9.79 -7.86 17.15
N GLU A 94 10.35 -6.87 16.45
CA GLU A 94 10.19 -5.45 16.75
C GLU A 94 8.73 -5.01 16.61
N TYR A 95 8.07 -5.42 15.54
CA TYR A 95 6.66 -5.10 15.29
C TYR A 95 5.74 -5.70 16.36
N VAL A 96 5.94 -6.97 16.72
CA VAL A 96 5.15 -7.62 17.78
C VAL A 96 5.35 -6.93 19.12
N ARG A 97 6.59 -6.56 19.45
CA ARG A 97 6.90 -5.85 20.70
C ARG A 97 6.28 -4.46 20.80
N ALA A 98 6.20 -3.75 19.66
CA ALA A 98 5.77 -2.34 19.61
C ALA A 98 4.25 -2.16 19.52
N LYS A 99 3.48 -3.21 19.25
CA LYS A 99 2.06 -3.10 18.89
C LYS A 99 1.12 -3.74 19.92
N THR A 100 -0.09 -3.22 20.00
CA THR A 100 -1.19 -3.82 20.73
C THR A 100 -2.12 -4.51 19.74
N PHE A 101 -2.30 -5.81 19.90
CA PHE A 101 -3.08 -6.63 18.97
C PHE A 101 -4.55 -6.72 19.40
N GLN A 102 -5.45 -6.57 18.44
CA GLN A 102 -6.90 -6.71 18.65
C GLN A 102 -7.27 -8.11 19.15
N GLU A 103 -6.57 -9.14 18.69
CA GLU A 103 -6.78 -10.53 19.08
C GLU A 103 -6.57 -10.71 20.60
N VAL A 104 -5.61 -10.03 21.19
CA VAL A 104 -5.36 -10.03 22.64
C VAL A 104 -6.36 -9.12 23.36
N TYR A 105 -6.57 -7.92 22.85
CA TYR A 105 -7.47 -6.95 23.48
C TYR A 105 -8.91 -7.47 23.61
N TYR A 106 -9.40 -8.20 22.61
CA TYR A 106 -10.74 -8.81 22.62
C TYR A 106 -10.76 -10.24 23.20
N GLY A 107 -9.69 -10.71 23.81
CA GLY A 107 -9.63 -12.02 24.47
C GLY A 107 -9.67 -13.23 23.53
N ARG A 108 -9.39 -13.05 22.23
CA ARG A 108 -9.31 -14.15 21.25
C ARG A 108 -8.03 -14.96 21.41
N MET A 109 -6.97 -14.30 21.85
CA MET A 109 -5.66 -14.89 22.14
C MET A 109 -5.15 -14.36 23.49
N LYS A 110 -4.37 -15.16 24.21
CA LYS A 110 -3.71 -14.73 25.47
C LYS A 110 -2.54 -13.78 25.18
N SER A 111 -1.80 -14.05 24.12
CA SER A 111 -0.67 -13.23 23.66
C SER A 111 -0.46 -13.44 22.17
N VAL A 112 0.25 -12.52 21.52
CA VAL A 112 0.74 -12.66 20.15
C VAL A 112 2.27 -12.67 20.21
N GLY A 113 2.88 -13.73 19.66
CA GLY A 113 4.33 -13.88 19.55
C GLY A 113 4.83 -13.74 18.11
N PRO A 114 6.14 -13.57 17.90
CA PRO A 114 6.70 -13.45 16.54
C PRO A 114 6.36 -14.64 15.62
N ASN A 115 6.26 -15.85 16.15
CA ASN A 115 5.95 -17.04 15.34
C ASN A 115 4.52 -17.03 14.78
N ASP A 116 3.57 -16.35 15.43
CA ASP A 116 2.20 -16.20 14.92
C ASP A 116 2.14 -15.42 13.58
N LEU A 117 3.19 -14.64 13.27
CA LEU A 117 3.29 -13.84 12.05
C LEU A 117 4.37 -14.35 11.10
N PHE A 118 5.52 -14.80 11.65
CA PHE A 118 6.75 -14.98 10.88
C PHE A 118 6.64 -16.02 9.77
N ASP A 119 5.94 -17.13 9.98
CA ASP A 119 5.81 -18.15 8.93
C ASP A 119 5.15 -17.58 7.68
N LYS A 120 4.11 -16.77 7.84
CA LYS A 120 3.43 -16.12 6.72
C LYS A 120 4.27 -15.02 6.08
N VAL A 121 5.00 -14.25 6.87
CA VAL A 121 5.98 -13.27 6.41
C VAL A 121 7.04 -13.97 5.57
N ARG A 122 7.66 -15.04 6.10
CA ARG A 122 8.72 -15.82 5.43
C ARG A 122 8.25 -16.38 4.09
N ILE A 123 7.08 -17.04 4.05
CA ILE A 123 6.51 -17.57 2.81
C ILE A 123 6.27 -16.47 1.79
N SER A 124 5.73 -15.33 2.20
CA SER A 124 5.48 -14.19 1.29
C SER A 124 6.78 -13.66 0.69
N LEU A 125 7.82 -13.51 1.50
CA LEU A 125 9.13 -13.02 1.07
C LEU A 125 9.86 -14.04 0.21
N GLU A 126 9.76 -15.33 0.52
CA GLU A 126 10.31 -16.42 -0.29
C GLU A 126 9.68 -16.47 -1.68
N ASN A 127 8.36 -16.32 -1.75
CA ASN A 127 7.61 -16.23 -3.00
C ASN A 127 8.05 -15.04 -3.85
N LEU A 128 8.31 -13.88 -3.23
CA LEU A 128 8.87 -12.73 -3.94
C LEU A 128 10.29 -13.02 -4.46
N LEU A 129 11.19 -13.51 -3.60
CA LEU A 129 12.59 -13.78 -3.96
C LEU A 129 12.73 -14.81 -5.10
N ASN A 130 11.81 -15.75 -5.19
CA ASN A 130 11.80 -16.78 -6.21
C ASN A 130 10.92 -16.42 -7.43
N SER A 131 10.34 -15.21 -7.46
CA SER A 131 9.48 -14.79 -8.57
C SER A 131 10.28 -14.41 -9.81
N ASN A 132 9.75 -14.77 -10.98
CA ASN A 132 10.30 -14.30 -12.26
C ASN A 132 10.27 -12.77 -12.36
N ARG A 133 9.33 -12.11 -11.66
CA ARG A 133 9.23 -10.65 -11.63
C ARG A 133 10.42 -10.01 -10.94
N LEU A 134 10.85 -10.53 -9.79
CA LEU A 134 12.04 -9.99 -9.13
C LEU A 134 13.31 -10.23 -9.96
N THR A 135 13.46 -11.41 -10.55
CA THR A 135 14.56 -11.71 -11.47
C THR A 135 14.56 -10.73 -12.64
N TRP A 136 13.41 -10.53 -13.29
CA TRP A 136 13.27 -9.57 -14.38
C TRP A 136 13.59 -8.13 -13.94
N LEU A 137 13.16 -7.74 -12.75
CA LEU A 137 13.39 -6.41 -12.19
C LEU A 137 14.88 -6.16 -11.96
N ILE A 138 15.59 -7.15 -11.44
CA ILE A 138 17.02 -7.06 -11.23
C ILE A 138 17.76 -6.94 -12.58
N ASP A 139 17.37 -7.74 -13.57
CA ASP A 139 18.07 -7.85 -14.85
C ASP A 139 17.73 -6.72 -15.83
N ARG A 140 16.48 -6.26 -15.84
CA ARG A 140 15.96 -5.36 -16.88
C ARG A 140 15.64 -3.95 -16.41
N ALA A 141 15.14 -3.79 -15.20
CA ALA A 141 14.78 -2.48 -14.67
C ALA A 141 15.95 -1.75 -14.00
N VAL A 142 17.07 -2.44 -13.80
CA VAL A 142 18.28 -1.93 -13.16
C VAL A 142 18.85 -0.68 -13.82
N VAL A 143 18.68 -0.53 -15.14
CA VAL A 143 19.26 0.57 -15.93
C VAL A 143 18.78 1.96 -15.47
N LYS A 144 17.60 2.04 -14.86
CA LYS A 144 17.02 3.31 -14.38
C LYS A 144 16.66 3.26 -12.89
N LYS A 145 17.50 2.64 -12.08
CA LYS A 145 17.28 2.51 -10.62
C LYS A 145 17.17 3.84 -9.90
N ASP A 146 17.81 4.86 -10.35
CA ASP A 146 17.72 6.23 -9.86
C ASP A 146 16.33 6.85 -10.06
N GLU A 147 15.58 6.36 -11.03
CA GLU A 147 14.18 6.76 -11.27
C GLU A 147 13.16 5.93 -10.46
N TRP A 148 13.59 4.93 -9.69
CA TRP A 148 12.70 4.14 -8.84
C TRP A 148 12.10 4.98 -7.73
N LEU A 149 10.78 4.92 -7.58
CA LEU A 149 10.05 5.49 -6.47
C LEU A 149 9.54 4.36 -5.57
N ILE A 150 10.20 4.20 -4.42
CA ILE A 150 9.89 3.19 -3.42
C ILE A 150 9.16 3.88 -2.28
N GLU A 151 7.87 3.58 -2.09
CA GLU A 151 7.01 4.24 -1.12
C GLU A 151 7.28 5.76 -1.03
N PRO A 152 7.03 6.52 -2.10
CA PRO A 152 7.42 7.93 -2.16
C PRO A 152 6.90 8.71 -0.95
N PRO A 153 7.69 9.65 -0.40
CA PRO A 153 7.33 10.38 0.80
C PRO A 153 6.04 11.19 0.60
N GLY A 154 5.30 11.35 1.69
CA GLY A 154 3.99 11.99 1.68
C GLY A 154 2.86 10.99 1.44
N TYR A 155 1.66 11.50 1.18
CA TYR A 155 0.47 10.67 1.02
C TYR A 155 0.12 10.42 -0.45
N GLY A 156 1.04 10.68 -1.40
CA GLY A 156 0.74 10.61 -2.83
C GLY A 156 -0.38 11.58 -3.22
N GLU A 157 -0.31 12.82 -2.70
CA GLU A 157 -1.32 13.84 -3.03
C GLU A 157 -1.30 14.18 -4.50
N THR A 158 -2.49 14.25 -5.11
CA THR A 158 -2.69 14.65 -6.50
C THR A 158 -4.06 15.30 -6.69
N ARG A 159 -4.32 15.69 -7.93
CA ARG A 159 -5.64 16.18 -8.37
C ARG A 159 -6.14 15.28 -9.48
N ILE A 160 -7.13 14.43 -9.18
CA ILE A 160 -7.80 13.58 -10.17
C ILE A 160 -9.15 14.20 -10.50
N GLY A 161 -9.33 14.63 -11.76
CA GLY A 161 -10.53 15.35 -12.17
C GLY A 161 -10.81 16.61 -11.33
N GLY A 162 -9.77 17.31 -10.87
CA GLY A 162 -9.85 18.48 -10.01
C GLY A 162 -10.08 18.19 -8.51
N MET A 163 -10.33 16.93 -8.15
CA MET A 163 -10.55 16.52 -6.76
C MET A 163 -9.23 16.18 -6.07
N LYS A 164 -9.07 16.63 -4.81
CA LYS A 164 -7.94 16.26 -3.97
C LYS A 164 -7.98 14.76 -3.66
N ALA A 165 -6.98 14.02 -4.07
CA ALA A 165 -6.88 12.58 -3.90
C ALA A 165 -5.51 12.16 -3.36
N TYR A 166 -5.47 11.02 -2.67
CA TYR A 166 -4.26 10.42 -2.14
C TYR A 166 -4.11 8.99 -2.65
N CYS A 167 -2.97 8.72 -3.31
CA CYS A 167 -2.62 7.42 -3.85
C CYS A 167 -1.19 7.07 -3.41
N LYS A 168 -1.07 6.31 -2.31
CA LYS A 168 0.23 5.83 -1.83
C LYS A 168 0.58 4.55 -2.58
N VAL A 169 1.51 4.64 -3.54
CA VAL A 169 2.03 3.50 -4.28
C VAL A 169 3.16 2.83 -3.49
N ASP A 170 3.26 1.49 -3.57
CA ASP A 170 4.35 0.76 -2.92
C ASP A 170 5.65 0.90 -3.71
N PHE A 171 5.58 0.69 -5.02
CA PHE A 171 6.75 0.75 -5.89
C PHE A 171 6.38 1.16 -7.31
N LEU A 172 7.11 2.13 -7.84
CA LEU A 172 6.97 2.62 -9.21
C LEU A 172 8.34 2.70 -9.87
N PHE A 173 8.45 2.22 -11.10
CA PHE A 173 9.71 2.21 -11.84
C PHE A 173 9.49 2.27 -13.35
N PRO A 174 10.34 3.00 -14.09
CA PRO A 174 10.30 3.05 -15.53
C PRO A 174 11.11 1.90 -16.15
N VAL A 175 10.61 1.38 -17.27
CA VAL A 175 11.35 0.49 -18.17
C VAL A 175 11.07 0.93 -19.59
N LYS A 176 12.05 1.47 -20.30
CA LYS A 176 11.86 2.13 -21.59
C LYS A 176 10.77 3.21 -21.49
N ASP A 177 9.75 3.11 -22.34
CA ASP A 177 8.63 4.06 -22.38
C ASP A 177 7.47 3.66 -21.47
N GLN A 178 7.55 2.53 -20.76
CA GLN A 178 6.53 2.06 -19.84
C GLN A 178 6.85 2.45 -18.39
N LEU A 179 5.82 2.83 -17.65
CA LEU A 179 5.88 3.11 -16.23
C LEU A 179 5.14 2.01 -15.48
N PHE A 180 5.88 1.18 -14.77
CA PHE A 180 5.31 0.10 -13.98
C PHE A 180 4.98 0.56 -12.57
N ILE A 181 3.85 0.11 -12.05
CA ILE A 181 3.43 0.33 -10.67
C ILE A 181 3.15 -1.03 -10.06
N MET A 182 3.85 -1.38 -8.98
CA MET A 182 3.63 -2.64 -8.27
C MET A 182 3.04 -2.39 -6.89
N ASP A 183 2.12 -3.25 -6.51
CA ASP A 183 1.45 -3.27 -5.22
C ASP A 183 1.43 -4.72 -4.69
N TRP A 184 1.99 -4.91 -3.49
CA TRP A 184 2.13 -6.21 -2.86
C TRP A 184 0.92 -6.57 -2.01
N LYS A 185 0.47 -7.81 -2.08
CA LYS A 185 -0.64 -8.31 -1.26
C LYS A 185 -0.28 -9.62 -0.58
N THR A 186 -0.41 -9.66 0.75
CA THR A 186 -0.22 -10.86 1.58
C THR A 186 -1.55 -11.50 2.00
N GLY A 187 -2.67 -10.82 1.73
CA GLY A 187 -4.01 -11.26 2.05
C GLY A 187 -4.71 -11.99 0.90
N LYS A 188 -5.98 -12.34 1.15
CA LYS A 188 -6.84 -12.97 0.14
C LYS A 188 -6.98 -12.08 -1.10
N ALA A 189 -6.92 -12.71 -2.27
CA ALA A 189 -7.14 -12.02 -3.53
C ALA A 189 -8.58 -11.48 -3.63
N ASP A 190 -8.68 -10.18 -3.96
CA ASP A 190 -9.93 -9.50 -4.29
C ASP A 190 -9.71 -8.70 -5.59
N PRO A 191 -9.94 -9.34 -6.76
CA PRO A 191 -9.63 -8.73 -8.05
C PRO A 191 -10.37 -7.41 -8.30
N LYS A 192 -11.64 -7.29 -7.86
CA LYS A 192 -12.43 -6.07 -8.06
C LYS A 192 -11.88 -4.90 -7.24
N LYS A 193 -11.65 -5.13 -5.96
CA LYS A 193 -11.09 -4.14 -5.03
C LYS A 193 -9.68 -3.70 -5.47
N HIS A 194 -8.84 -4.67 -5.80
CA HIS A 194 -7.46 -4.38 -6.20
C HIS A 194 -7.40 -3.71 -7.57
N ARG A 195 -8.24 -4.11 -8.56
CA ARG A 195 -8.35 -3.39 -9.83
C ARG A 195 -8.67 -1.90 -9.60
N ARG A 196 -9.65 -1.61 -8.75
CA ARG A 196 -10.02 -0.23 -8.41
C ARG A 196 -8.85 0.57 -7.84
N GLN A 197 -8.08 -0.05 -6.93
CA GLN A 197 -6.88 0.57 -6.35
C GLN A 197 -5.84 0.87 -7.43
N MET A 198 -5.60 -0.08 -8.34
CA MET A 198 -4.60 0.05 -9.41
C MET A 198 -5.00 1.08 -10.48
N VAL A 199 -6.29 1.19 -10.80
CA VAL A 199 -6.79 2.30 -11.65
C VAL A 199 -6.53 3.64 -10.97
N GLY A 200 -6.70 3.73 -9.66
CA GLY A 200 -6.35 4.92 -8.87
C GLY A 200 -4.87 5.28 -8.95
N TYR A 201 -4.00 4.29 -8.86
CA TYR A 201 -2.56 4.47 -8.99
C TYR A 201 -2.16 4.90 -10.40
N ALA A 202 -2.78 4.30 -11.44
CA ALA A 202 -2.56 4.72 -12.82
C ALA A 202 -3.04 6.14 -13.07
N ALA A 203 -4.21 6.51 -12.55
CA ALA A 203 -4.72 7.88 -12.61
C ALA A 203 -3.76 8.85 -11.93
N TRP A 204 -3.29 8.52 -10.71
CA TRP A 204 -2.30 9.33 -10.03
C TRP A 204 -1.03 9.49 -10.85
N ALA A 205 -0.48 8.41 -11.39
CA ALA A 205 0.75 8.45 -12.18
C ALA A 205 0.57 9.24 -13.47
N SER A 206 -0.55 9.07 -14.17
CA SER A 206 -0.87 9.82 -15.39
C SER A 206 -0.89 11.33 -15.14
N TYR A 207 -1.59 11.78 -14.09
CA TYR A 207 -1.63 13.21 -13.73
C TYR A 207 -0.31 13.74 -13.16
N HIS A 208 0.44 12.89 -12.46
CA HIS A 208 1.66 13.32 -11.78
C HIS A 208 2.86 13.43 -12.73
N PHE A 209 2.98 12.50 -13.66
CA PHE A 209 4.07 12.40 -14.64
C PHE A 209 3.66 12.83 -16.04
N GLU A 210 2.41 13.30 -16.24
CA GLU A 210 1.87 13.72 -17.54
C GLU A 210 2.01 12.62 -18.61
N LYS A 211 1.78 11.38 -18.17
CA LYS A 211 1.95 10.19 -19.01
C LYS A 211 0.62 9.65 -19.50
N ASP A 212 0.60 9.23 -20.78
CA ASP A 212 -0.55 8.54 -21.35
C ASP A 212 -0.85 7.25 -20.55
N PRO A 213 -2.11 6.98 -20.20
CA PRO A 213 -2.49 5.75 -19.49
C PRO A 213 -2.02 4.46 -20.16
N ALA A 214 -1.95 4.42 -21.51
CA ALA A 214 -1.43 3.27 -22.24
C ALA A 214 0.06 2.99 -21.97
N GLY A 215 0.81 4.00 -21.50
CA GLY A 215 2.20 3.88 -21.07
C GLY A 215 2.35 3.54 -19.57
N ILE A 216 1.29 3.13 -18.87
CA ILE A 216 1.31 2.79 -17.45
C ILE A 216 0.82 1.36 -17.25
N SER A 217 1.62 0.53 -16.62
CA SER A 217 1.35 -0.89 -16.34
C SER A 217 1.23 -1.16 -14.84
N PRO A 218 0.03 -1.04 -14.26
CA PRO A 218 -0.20 -1.40 -12.87
C PRO A 218 -0.24 -2.92 -12.67
N ILE A 219 0.46 -3.41 -11.65
CA ILE A 219 0.61 -4.83 -11.31
C ILE A 219 0.26 -5.05 -9.85
N VAL A 220 -0.66 -5.98 -9.58
CA VAL A 220 -0.90 -6.52 -8.24
C VAL A 220 -0.13 -7.83 -8.12
N ALA A 221 0.77 -7.91 -7.15
CA ALA A 221 1.51 -9.13 -6.84
C ALA A 221 1.02 -9.73 -5.52
N TYR A 222 0.33 -10.85 -5.58
CA TYR A 222 -0.05 -11.65 -4.43
C TYR A 222 1.14 -12.50 -4.01
N LEU A 223 1.56 -12.35 -2.76
CA LEU A 223 2.76 -13.01 -2.24
C LEU A 223 2.43 -14.26 -1.41
N HIS A 224 1.16 -14.48 -1.04
CA HIS A 224 0.77 -15.60 -0.20
C HIS A 224 -0.57 -16.21 -0.66
N PRO A 225 -0.75 -17.55 -0.62
CA PRO A 225 0.23 -18.59 -0.24
C PRO A 225 1.27 -18.88 -1.35
N HIS A 226 0.98 -18.50 -2.59
CA HIS A 226 1.84 -18.67 -3.76
C HIS A 226 1.95 -17.35 -4.50
N TYR A 227 3.08 -17.14 -5.17
CA TYR A 227 3.25 -15.97 -6.02
C TYR A 227 2.25 -16.00 -7.20
N LYS A 228 1.51 -14.92 -7.33
CA LYS A 228 0.66 -14.68 -8.48
C LYS A 228 0.61 -13.19 -8.75
N GLU A 229 0.80 -12.79 -9.99
CA GLU A 229 0.61 -11.39 -10.39
C GLU A 229 -0.52 -11.23 -11.41
N ILE A 230 -1.12 -10.05 -11.40
CA ILE A 230 -2.14 -9.62 -12.35
C ILE A 230 -1.73 -8.23 -12.83
N GLU A 231 -1.40 -8.14 -14.09
CA GLU A 231 -1.22 -6.86 -14.76
C GLU A 231 -2.58 -6.33 -15.21
N ILE A 232 -2.80 -5.04 -14.98
CA ILE A 232 -4.10 -4.41 -15.22
C ILE A 232 -3.95 -3.41 -16.35
N THR A 233 -4.65 -3.65 -17.44
CA THR A 233 -4.77 -2.67 -18.52
C THR A 233 -5.66 -1.52 -18.08
N VAL A 234 -5.16 -0.29 -18.20
CA VAL A 234 -5.88 0.94 -17.90
C VAL A 234 -5.95 1.82 -19.15
N ARG A 235 -7.15 2.26 -19.49
CA ARG A 235 -7.44 3.15 -20.61
C ARG A 235 -7.80 4.54 -20.09
N SER A 236 -7.72 5.55 -20.94
CA SER A 236 -8.16 6.92 -20.62
C SER A 236 -9.61 6.94 -20.11
N SER A 237 -10.50 6.15 -20.71
CA SER A 237 -11.89 6.00 -20.26
C SER A 237 -12.04 5.45 -18.83
N ASP A 238 -11.13 4.56 -18.38
CA ASP A 238 -11.12 4.06 -17.00
C ASP A 238 -10.75 5.18 -16.02
N ILE A 239 -9.77 6.02 -16.38
CA ILE A 239 -9.35 7.17 -15.56
C ILE A 239 -10.47 8.23 -15.48
N GLU A 240 -11.14 8.52 -16.59
CA GLU A 240 -12.28 9.44 -16.60
C GLU A 240 -13.45 8.93 -15.75
N ALA A 241 -13.78 7.64 -15.89
CA ALA A 241 -14.81 7.01 -15.06
C ALA A 241 -14.44 7.05 -13.58
N PHE A 242 -13.18 6.79 -13.26
CA PHE A 242 -12.64 6.88 -11.91
C PHE A 242 -12.69 8.31 -11.35
N ALA A 243 -12.38 9.32 -12.15
CA ALA A 243 -12.48 10.73 -11.76
C ALA A 243 -13.94 11.14 -11.44
N ARG A 244 -14.91 10.69 -12.25
CA ARG A 244 -16.34 10.89 -11.97
C ARG A 244 -16.77 10.22 -10.66
N GLN A 245 -16.30 9.00 -10.43
CA GLN A 245 -16.56 8.25 -9.20
C GLN A 245 -16.00 8.95 -7.95
N ILE A 246 -14.73 9.41 -7.99
CA ILE A 246 -14.13 10.18 -6.89
C ILE A 246 -14.96 11.41 -6.54
N ARG A 247 -15.48 12.12 -7.54
CA ARG A 247 -16.30 13.30 -7.31
C ARG A 247 -17.58 12.96 -6.54
N LYS A 248 -18.28 11.90 -6.95
CA LYS A 248 -19.47 11.40 -6.24
C LYS A 248 -19.14 11.00 -4.80
N GLU A 249 -18.13 10.16 -4.62
CA GLU A 249 -17.71 9.63 -3.33
C GLU A 249 -17.21 10.74 -2.37
N THR A 250 -16.57 11.77 -2.90
CA THR A 250 -16.19 12.95 -2.10
C THR A 250 -17.41 13.74 -1.67
N ALA A 251 -18.41 13.88 -2.52
CA ALA A 251 -19.67 14.52 -2.17
C ALA A 251 -20.41 13.75 -1.06
N ASP A 252 -20.47 12.40 -1.17
CA ASP A 252 -21.08 11.53 -0.15
C ASP A 252 -20.40 11.66 1.22
N MET A 253 -19.06 11.81 1.25
CA MET A 253 -18.31 12.00 2.50
C MET A 253 -18.44 13.41 3.11
N ASN A 254 -18.97 14.37 2.38
CA ASN A 254 -19.18 15.75 2.85
C ASN A 254 -20.60 16.02 3.37
N GLN A 255 -21.51 15.05 3.25
CA GLN A 255 -22.87 15.11 3.83
C GLN A 255 -22.84 14.75 5.31
#